data_833658c24b002806366e1174a744e4ec
#
_entry.id   833658c24b002806366e1174a744e4ec
#
_cell.length_a   1.000
_cell.length_b   1.000
_cell.length_c   1.000
_cell.angle_alpha   90.00
_cell.angle_beta   90.00
_cell.angle_gamma   90.00
#
_symmetry.space_group_name_H-M   'P 1'
#
loop_
_entity.id
_entity.type
_entity.pdbx_description
1 polymer ?
#
loop_
_entity_poly.entity_id
_entity_poly.type
_entity_poly.pdbx_seq_one_letter_code
_entity_poly.pdbx_strand_id
1 'polypeptide(L)'
;VIDTVMMGRLPYAGRKYSKEDEKIVFEILRKMNLEKFAFRNIKEMSGGERQRVFIARAMAQQPKVIILDEPTSSLDLHNQLFILHTVAELATENNIAIIMTIHDLNLASMFCDKILMLKDKHIFALGTAQEVLTEDNVKEIYGVETKITIEDGYKHIRLLK
;
A
#
# COMPACT_ATOMS: atom_id res chain seq x y z
N VAL A 1 -6.79 18.30 -6.17
CA VAL A 1 -6.14 16.98 -6.28
C VAL A 1 -4.83 17.10 -7.05
N ILE A 2 -4.85 17.63 -8.27
CA ILE A 2 -3.64 17.75 -9.09
C ILE A 2 -2.53 18.53 -8.34
N ASP A 3 -2.85 19.63 -7.67
CA ASP A 3 -1.88 20.43 -6.92
C ASP A 3 -1.23 19.61 -5.80
N THR A 4 -2.01 18.76 -5.13
CA THR A 4 -1.50 17.87 -4.07
C THR A 4 -0.51 16.85 -4.64
N VAL A 5 -0.80 16.26 -5.81
CA VAL A 5 0.10 15.30 -6.46
C VAL A 5 1.33 16.00 -7.01
N MET A 6 1.17 17.21 -7.59
CA MET A 6 2.28 18.05 -8.04
C MET A 6 3.29 18.38 -6.93
N MET A 7 2.86 18.47 -5.67
CA MET A 7 3.79 18.64 -4.54
C MET A 7 4.83 17.51 -4.46
N GLY A 8 4.52 16.32 -4.96
CA GLY A 8 5.50 15.24 -5.08
C GLY A 8 6.67 15.57 -6.02
N ARG A 9 6.50 16.52 -6.94
CA ARG A 9 7.54 16.96 -7.86
C ARG A 9 8.41 18.09 -7.31
N LEU A 10 8.11 18.63 -6.12
CA LEU A 10 8.88 19.72 -5.52
C LEU A 10 10.40 19.48 -5.47
N PRO A 11 10.90 18.27 -5.17
CA PRO A 11 12.34 18.00 -5.17
C PRO A 11 13.02 18.23 -6.53
N TYR A 12 12.26 18.18 -7.62
CA TYR A 12 12.74 18.31 -8.99
C TYR A 12 12.39 19.66 -9.61
N ALA A 13 11.40 20.35 -9.04
CA ALA A 13 10.95 21.65 -9.53
C ALA A 13 11.98 22.73 -9.19
N GLY A 14 12.38 23.50 -10.19
CA GLY A 14 13.15 24.73 -9.98
C GLY A 14 12.22 25.85 -9.47
N ARG A 15 12.16 26.97 -10.24
CA ARG A 15 11.22 28.06 -9.91
C ARG A 15 9.76 27.76 -10.26
N LYS A 16 9.54 26.81 -11.17
CA LYS A 16 8.22 26.37 -11.66
C LYS A 16 8.29 24.88 -12.04
N TYR A 17 7.15 24.23 -12.03
CA TYR A 17 7.01 22.87 -12.58
C TYR A 17 7.23 22.88 -14.10
N SER A 18 7.87 21.85 -14.60
CA SER A 18 8.10 21.63 -16.03
C SER A 18 6.92 20.90 -16.68
N LYS A 19 6.87 20.90 -18.02
CA LYS A 19 5.91 20.07 -18.77
C LYS A 19 6.09 18.57 -18.50
N GLU A 20 7.32 18.15 -18.20
CA GLU A 20 7.60 16.75 -17.85
C GLU A 20 7.01 16.41 -16.47
N ASP A 21 7.08 17.32 -15.48
CA ASP A 21 6.43 17.12 -14.18
C ASP A 21 4.91 17.00 -14.34
N GLU A 22 4.29 17.81 -15.16
CA GLU A 22 2.85 17.74 -15.47
C GLU A 22 2.50 16.38 -16.10
N LYS A 23 3.28 15.91 -17.07
CA LYS A 23 3.08 14.61 -17.72
C LYS A 23 3.15 13.46 -16.72
N ILE A 24 4.19 13.42 -15.88
CA ILE A 24 4.35 12.40 -14.83
C ILE A 24 3.14 12.38 -13.90
N VAL A 25 2.69 13.54 -13.46
CA VAL A 25 1.54 13.65 -12.56
C VAL A 25 0.25 13.17 -13.22
N PHE A 26 0.00 13.53 -14.48
CA PHE A 26 -1.19 13.04 -15.18
C PHE A 26 -1.18 11.53 -15.42
N GLU A 27 -0.02 10.93 -15.73
CA GLU A 27 0.11 9.48 -15.86
C GLU A 27 -0.21 8.76 -14.54
N ILE A 28 0.27 9.29 -13.43
CA ILE A 28 -0.02 8.74 -12.09
C ILE A 28 -1.50 8.91 -11.73
N LEU A 29 -2.09 10.09 -11.97
CA LEU A 29 -3.52 10.30 -11.74
C LEU A 29 -4.37 9.30 -12.52
N ARG A 30 -3.97 8.95 -13.75
CA ARG A 30 -4.64 7.93 -14.56
C ARG A 30 -4.54 6.55 -13.93
N LYS A 31 -3.33 6.11 -13.56
CA LYS A 31 -3.10 4.81 -12.91
C LYS A 31 -3.89 4.67 -11.60
N MET A 32 -4.05 5.76 -10.86
CA MET A 32 -4.80 5.80 -9.61
C MET A 32 -6.32 6.03 -9.78
N ASN A 33 -6.83 6.07 -11.03
CA ASN A 33 -8.24 6.40 -11.34
C ASN A 33 -8.70 7.74 -10.73
N LEU A 34 -7.82 8.75 -10.77
CA LEU A 34 -8.04 10.08 -10.19
C LEU A 34 -8.24 11.18 -11.24
N GLU A 35 -8.17 10.89 -12.55
CA GLU A 35 -8.26 11.89 -13.62
C GLU A 35 -9.52 12.77 -13.51
N LYS A 36 -10.67 12.13 -13.29
CA LYS A 36 -11.97 12.83 -13.14
C LYS A 36 -12.03 13.76 -11.93
N PHE A 37 -11.12 13.60 -10.99
CA PHE A 37 -11.02 14.41 -9.78
C PHE A 37 -9.85 15.40 -9.82
N ALA A 38 -9.11 15.49 -10.91
CA ALA A 38 -7.87 16.28 -10.98
C ALA A 38 -8.03 17.72 -10.45
N PHE A 39 -9.13 18.37 -10.78
CA PHE A 39 -9.42 19.76 -10.37
C PHE A 39 -10.32 19.86 -9.14
N ARG A 40 -10.69 18.74 -8.51
CA ARG A 40 -11.51 18.72 -7.30
C ARG A 40 -10.69 19.07 -6.06
N ASN A 41 -11.33 19.67 -5.06
CA ASN A 41 -10.69 19.89 -3.77
C ASN A 41 -10.55 18.54 -3.03
N ILE A 42 -9.36 18.26 -2.51
CA ILE A 42 -9.08 17.02 -1.76
C ILE A 42 -9.97 16.84 -0.53
N LYS A 43 -10.45 17.93 0.07
CA LYS A 43 -11.35 17.91 1.23
C LYS A 43 -12.74 17.35 0.91
N GLU A 44 -13.13 17.39 -0.37
CA GLU A 44 -14.43 16.90 -0.85
C GLU A 44 -14.40 15.43 -1.28
N MET A 45 -13.25 14.77 -1.13
CA MET A 45 -13.05 13.39 -1.53
C MET A 45 -13.35 12.43 -0.37
N SER A 46 -13.82 11.22 -0.73
CA SER A 46 -13.95 10.12 0.22
C SER A 46 -12.59 9.72 0.83
N GLY A 47 -12.60 8.95 1.92
CA GLY A 47 -11.37 8.46 2.56
C GLY A 47 -10.49 7.68 1.60
N GLY A 48 -11.07 6.74 0.84
CA GLY A 48 -10.34 5.93 -0.13
C GLY A 48 -9.78 6.75 -1.31
N GLU A 49 -10.55 7.73 -1.80
CA GLU A 49 -10.07 8.63 -2.84
C GLU A 49 -8.90 9.50 -2.33
N ARG A 50 -8.99 10.02 -1.10
CA ARG A 50 -7.88 10.77 -0.48
C ARG A 50 -6.64 9.92 -0.30
N GLN A 51 -6.79 8.66 0.13
CA GLN A 51 -5.67 7.74 0.27
C GLN A 51 -4.95 7.54 -1.08
N ARG A 52 -5.71 7.35 -2.15
CA ARG A 52 -5.15 7.27 -3.51
C ARG A 52 -4.38 8.53 -3.92
N VAL A 53 -4.87 9.73 -3.56
CA VAL A 53 -4.16 11.00 -3.83
C VAL A 53 -2.83 11.05 -3.07
N PHE A 54 -2.77 10.60 -1.82
CA PHE A 54 -1.51 10.60 -1.07
C PHE A 54 -0.49 9.58 -1.63
N ILE A 55 -0.95 8.41 -2.05
CA ILE A 55 -0.09 7.44 -2.73
C ILE A 55 0.38 8.01 -4.08
N ALA A 56 -0.50 8.62 -4.86
CA ALA A 56 -0.15 9.28 -6.12
C ALA A 56 0.92 10.37 -5.90
N ARG A 57 0.81 11.17 -4.84
CA ARG A 57 1.82 12.16 -4.48
C ARG A 57 3.18 11.53 -4.17
N ALA A 58 3.19 10.42 -3.43
CA ALA A 58 4.42 9.69 -3.13
C ALA A 58 5.05 9.12 -4.41
N MET A 59 4.24 8.55 -5.29
CA MET A 59 4.67 8.02 -6.59
C MET A 59 5.24 9.12 -7.52
N ALA A 60 4.69 10.34 -7.45
CA ALA A 60 5.15 11.46 -8.24
C ALA A 60 6.62 11.84 -7.94
N GLN A 61 7.15 11.46 -6.80
CA GLN A 61 8.58 11.63 -6.48
C GLN A 61 9.49 10.65 -7.24
N GLN A 62 8.93 9.66 -7.96
CA GLN A 62 9.70 8.60 -8.60
C GLN A 62 10.72 7.96 -7.64
N PRO A 63 10.28 7.52 -6.45
CA PRO A 63 11.16 7.04 -5.40
C PRO A 63 11.68 5.64 -5.72
N LYS A 64 12.75 5.23 -5.03
CA LYS A 64 13.21 3.83 -5.02
C LYS A 64 12.53 3.00 -3.92
N VAL A 65 12.07 3.67 -2.88
CA VAL A 65 11.40 3.04 -1.74
C VAL A 65 10.20 3.91 -1.33
N ILE A 66 9.06 3.27 -1.07
CA ILE A 66 7.88 3.91 -0.49
C ILE A 66 7.56 3.23 0.83
N ILE A 67 7.27 4.03 1.85
CA ILE A 67 6.77 3.54 3.14
C ILE A 67 5.31 3.97 3.25
N LEU A 68 4.42 3.01 3.48
CA LEU A 68 2.98 3.22 3.66
C LEU A 68 2.58 2.76 5.06
N ASP A 69 2.05 3.68 5.83
CA ASP A 69 1.53 3.35 7.16
C ASP A 69 0.02 3.11 7.06
N GLU A 70 -0.39 1.85 7.29
CA GLU A 70 -1.78 1.37 7.24
C GLU A 70 -2.56 1.86 6.00
N PRO A 71 -2.07 1.62 4.77
CA PRO A 71 -2.68 2.21 3.57
C PRO A 71 -4.12 1.75 3.30
N THR A 72 -4.57 0.69 3.96
CA THR A 72 -5.90 0.08 3.81
C THR A 72 -6.82 0.32 5.00
N SER A 73 -6.35 0.96 6.07
CA SER A 73 -7.16 1.20 7.26
C SER A 73 -8.38 2.08 6.95
N SER A 74 -9.50 1.77 7.58
CA SER A 74 -10.78 2.51 7.42
C SER A 74 -11.36 2.54 5.99
N LEU A 75 -10.92 1.62 5.12
CA LEU A 75 -11.43 1.46 3.77
C LEU A 75 -12.37 0.26 3.66
N ASP A 76 -13.36 0.35 2.79
CA ASP A 76 -14.14 -0.83 2.39
C ASP A 76 -13.28 -1.81 1.57
N LEU A 77 -13.72 -3.05 1.48
CA LEU A 77 -12.99 -4.14 0.83
C LEU A 77 -12.59 -3.81 -0.62
N HIS A 78 -13.48 -3.16 -1.38
CA HIS A 78 -13.20 -2.79 -2.76
C HIS A 78 -12.00 -1.82 -2.85
N ASN A 79 -12.01 -0.77 -2.01
CA ASN A 79 -10.94 0.21 -1.99
C ASN A 79 -9.63 -0.37 -1.43
N GLN A 80 -9.70 -1.28 -0.44
CA GLN A 80 -8.51 -1.99 0.06
C GLN A 80 -7.83 -2.78 -1.05
N LEU A 81 -8.58 -3.63 -1.75
CA LEU A 81 -8.05 -4.43 -2.85
C LEU A 81 -7.53 -3.56 -3.99
N PHE A 82 -8.27 -2.51 -4.36
CA PHE A 82 -7.82 -1.58 -5.39
C PHE A 82 -6.46 -0.96 -5.05
N ILE A 83 -6.27 -0.48 -3.83
CA ILE A 83 -4.99 0.10 -3.39
C ILE A 83 -3.88 -0.93 -3.42
N LEU A 84 -4.09 -2.12 -2.85
CA LEU A 84 -3.05 -3.15 -2.79
C LEU A 84 -2.64 -3.64 -4.19
N HIS A 85 -3.60 -3.87 -5.10
CA HIS A 85 -3.30 -4.20 -6.49
C HIS A 85 -2.51 -3.09 -7.18
N THR A 86 -2.99 -1.84 -7.09
CA THR A 86 -2.30 -0.71 -7.73
C THR A 86 -0.88 -0.52 -7.18
N VAL A 87 -0.70 -0.66 -5.87
CA VAL A 87 0.62 -0.55 -5.22
C VAL A 87 1.55 -1.68 -5.69
N ALA A 88 1.07 -2.92 -5.78
CA ALA A 88 1.85 -4.05 -6.27
C ALA A 88 2.25 -3.90 -7.75
N GLU A 89 1.33 -3.47 -8.60
CA GLU A 89 1.60 -3.17 -10.02
C GLU A 89 2.67 -2.08 -10.15
N LEU A 90 2.50 -0.96 -9.43
CA LEU A 90 3.44 0.14 -9.45
C LEU A 90 4.84 -0.25 -8.94
N ALA A 91 4.91 -1.12 -7.91
CA ALA A 91 6.17 -1.66 -7.41
C ALA A 91 6.93 -2.41 -8.51
N THR A 92 6.22 -3.31 -9.19
CA THR A 92 6.78 -4.15 -10.25
C THR A 92 7.19 -3.32 -11.49
N GLU A 93 6.27 -2.49 -12.00
CA GLU A 93 6.50 -1.70 -13.21
C GLU A 93 7.64 -0.69 -13.08
N ASN A 94 7.83 -0.11 -11.90
CA ASN A 94 8.81 0.95 -11.67
C ASN A 94 10.04 0.47 -10.88
N ASN A 95 10.11 -0.84 -10.55
CA ASN A 95 11.18 -1.43 -9.74
C ASN A 95 11.37 -0.68 -8.40
N ILE A 96 10.25 -0.49 -7.67
CA ILE A 96 10.19 0.23 -6.39
C ILE A 96 10.02 -0.77 -5.27
N ALA A 97 10.79 -0.65 -4.20
CA ALA A 97 10.55 -1.38 -2.96
C ALA A 97 9.43 -0.68 -2.16
N ILE A 98 8.43 -1.45 -1.71
CA ILE A 98 7.35 -0.93 -0.88
C ILE A 98 7.38 -1.61 0.47
N ILE A 99 7.39 -0.81 1.52
CA ILE A 99 7.26 -1.26 2.91
C ILE A 99 5.92 -0.73 3.42
N MET A 100 5.07 -1.61 3.93
CA MET A 100 3.78 -1.18 4.48
C MET A 100 3.47 -1.87 5.81
N THR A 101 2.77 -1.16 6.69
CA THR A 101 2.10 -1.79 7.83
C THR A 101 0.74 -2.31 7.37
N ILE A 102 0.41 -3.54 7.75
CA ILE A 102 -0.86 -4.17 7.39
C ILE A 102 -1.36 -5.02 8.56
N HIS A 103 -2.64 -4.89 8.90
CA HIS A 103 -3.22 -5.62 10.04
C HIS A 103 -3.92 -6.91 9.60
N ASP A 104 -4.40 -6.97 8.38
CA ASP A 104 -5.06 -8.16 7.83
C ASP A 104 -4.02 -9.15 7.32
N LEU A 105 -3.90 -10.28 8.02
CA LEU A 105 -2.94 -11.34 7.69
C LEU A 105 -3.27 -12.03 6.36
N ASN A 106 -4.54 -12.08 5.95
CA ASN A 106 -4.93 -12.64 4.68
C ASN A 106 -4.48 -11.72 3.53
N LEU A 107 -4.69 -10.41 3.67
CA LEU A 107 -4.18 -9.44 2.70
C LEU A 107 -2.65 -9.44 2.66
N ALA A 108 -1.99 -9.55 3.82
CA ALA A 108 -0.53 -9.67 3.86
C ALA A 108 -0.03 -10.93 3.11
N SER A 109 -0.72 -12.07 3.28
CA SER A 109 -0.40 -13.31 2.57
C SER A 109 -0.54 -13.17 1.04
N MET A 110 -1.52 -12.39 0.58
CA MET A 110 -1.84 -12.26 -0.85
C MET A 110 -0.93 -11.25 -1.57
N PHE A 111 -0.50 -10.18 -0.89
CA PHE A 111 0.12 -9.03 -1.55
C PHE A 111 1.58 -8.78 -1.18
N CYS A 112 2.12 -9.43 -0.14
CA CYS A 112 3.48 -9.19 0.30
C CYS A 112 4.41 -10.33 -0.10
N ASP A 113 5.54 -10.00 -0.76
CA ASP A 113 6.61 -10.96 -1.06
C ASP A 113 7.30 -11.44 0.22
N LYS A 114 7.45 -10.53 1.19
CA LYS A 114 8.02 -10.80 2.51
C LYS A 114 7.20 -10.12 3.60
N ILE A 115 7.11 -10.80 4.72
CA ILE A 115 6.42 -10.33 5.92
C ILE A 115 7.43 -10.24 7.06
N LEU A 116 7.47 -9.09 7.70
CA LEU A 116 8.20 -8.83 8.93
C LEU A 116 7.20 -8.81 10.09
N MET A 117 7.34 -9.72 11.03
CA MET A 117 6.55 -9.75 12.25
C MET A 117 7.36 -9.14 13.41
N LEU A 118 6.73 -8.22 14.14
CA LEU A 118 7.35 -7.54 15.27
C LEU A 118 6.67 -7.95 16.58
N LYS A 119 7.49 -8.17 17.64
CA LYS A 119 7.03 -8.38 19.01
C LYS A 119 7.97 -7.65 19.96
N ASP A 120 7.43 -6.92 20.90
CA ASP A 120 8.19 -6.21 21.94
C ASP A 120 9.34 -5.34 21.38
N LYS A 121 9.08 -4.65 20.26
CA LYS A 121 10.06 -3.80 19.54
C LYS A 121 11.22 -4.57 18.89
N HIS A 122 11.15 -5.88 18.81
CA HIS A 122 12.14 -6.73 18.15
C HIS A 122 11.54 -7.43 16.93
N ILE A 123 12.43 -7.79 16.00
CA ILE A 123 12.05 -8.65 14.88
C ILE A 123 11.79 -10.04 15.44
N PHE A 124 10.54 -10.51 15.35
CA PHE A 124 10.16 -11.84 15.77
C PHE A 124 10.37 -12.85 14.64
N ALA A 125 9.91 -12.53 13.42
CA ALA A 125 10.09 -13.36 12.24
C ALA A 125 10.19 -12.48 10.99
N LEU A 126 10.95 -12.94 10.00
CA LEU A 126 11.07 -12.32 8.68
C LEU A 126 11.17 -13.42 7.62
N GLY A 127 10.31 -13.40 6.63
CA GLY A 127 10.30 -14.39 5.54
C GLY A 127 9.09 -14.20 4.63
N THR A 128 8.86 -15.19 3.79
CA THR A 128 7.64 -15.28 2.97
C THR A 128 6.41 -15.56 3.84
N ALA A 129 5.21 -15.34 3.32
CA ALA A 129 3.98 -15.72 4.02
C ALA A 129 3.97 -17.20 4.42
N GLN A 130 4.53 -18.08 3.56
CA GLN A 130 4.61 -19.53 3.81
C GLN A 130 5.50 -19.86 5.02
N GLU A 131 6.56 -19.08 5.24
CA GLU A 131 7.50 -19.30 6.33
C GLU A 131 7.01 -18.71 7.66
N VAL A 132 6.44 -17.51 7.65
CA VAL A 132 6.19 -16.76 8.90
C VAL A 132 4.76 -16.81 9.38
N LEU A 133 3.75 -16.97 8.51
CA LEU A 133 2.36 -17.08 8.92
C LEU A 133 2.05 -18.53 9.32
N THR A 134 2.42 -18.89 10.54
CA THR A 134 2.12 -20.18 11.16
C THR A 134 1.14 -20.01 12.32
N GLU A 135 0.39 -21.06 12.68
CA GLU A 135 -0.55 -21.04 13.80
C GLU A 135 0.18 -20.62 15.10
N ASP A 136 1.39 -21.14 15.31
CA ASP A 136 2.22 -20.81 16.48
C ASP A 136 2.66 -19.35 16.50
N ASN A 137 3.14 -18.82 15.38
CA ASN A 137 3.57 -17.42 15.29
C ASN A 137 2.40 -16.46 15.49
N VAL A 138 1.24 -16.75 14.90
CA VAL A 138 0.04 -15.94 15.08
C VAL A 138 -0.42 -15.97 16.52
N LYS A 139 -0.42 -17.14 17.15
CA LYS A 139 -0.75 -17.29 18.58
C LYS A 139 0.22 -16.49 19.46
N GLU A 140 1.53 -16.59 19.19
CA GLU A 140 2.58 -15.93 19.98
C GLU A 140 2.48 -14.39 19.91
N ILE A 141 2.10 -13.83 18.75
CA ILE A 141 2.05 -12.38 18.54
C ILE A 141 0.69 -11.78 18.91
N TYR A 142 -0.40 -12.45 18.50
CA TYR A 142 -1.75 -11.91 18.64
C TYR A 142 -2.53 -12.50 19.82
N GLY A 143 -2.02 -13.59 20.43
CA GLY A 143 -2.69 -14.26 21.54
C GLY A 143 -3.99 -14.99 21.17
N VAL A 144 -4.15 -15.35 19.89
CA VAL A 144 -5.38 -15.97 19.37
C VAL A 144 -5.09 -17.32 18.71
N GLU A 145 -6.01 -18.26 18.88
CA GLU A 145 -5.96 -19.55 18.17
C GLU A 145 -6.50 -19.39 16.76
N THR A 146 -5.76 -19.95 15.80
CA THR A 146 -6.12 -19.88 14.39
C THR A 146 -6.03 -21.24 13.74
N LYS A 147 -6.73 -21.39 12.63
CA LYS A 147 -6.52 -22.46 11.64
C LYS A 147 -6.02 -21.86 10.35
N ILE A 148 -4.91 -22.36 9.85
CA ILE A 148 -4.30 -21.87 8.61
C ILE A 148 -4.44 -22.95 7.54
N THR A 149 -5.04 -22.57 6.42
CA THR A 149 -5.16 -23.37 5.21
C THR A 149 -4.42 -22.71 4.05
N ILE A 150 -4.16 -23.42 2.98
CA ILE A 150 -3.61 -22.88 1.74
C ILE A 150 -4.67 -23.04 0.66
N GLU A 151 -5.07 -21.92 0.07
CA GLU A 151 -6.05 -21.86 -1.03
C GLU A 151 -5.48 -20.94 -2.11
N ASP A 152 -5.52 -21.38 -3.35
CA ASP A 152 -4.97 -20.63 -4.51
C ASP A 152 -3.51 -20.16 -4.34
N GLY A 153 -2.71 -20.89 -3.56
CA GLY A 153 -1.31 -20.57 -3.27
C GLY A 153 -1.08 -19.59 -2.12
N TYR A 154 -2.13 -19.05 -1.52
CA TYR A 154 -2.06 -18.10 -0.40
C TYR A 154 -2.48 -18.77 0.91
N LYS A 155 -1.91 -18.30 2.04
CA LYS A 155 -2.36 -18.71 3.37
C LYS A 155 -3.64 -17.98 3.76
N HIS A 156 -4.63 -18.75 4.16
CA HIS A 156 -5.88 -18.26 4.73
C HIS A 156 -5.90 -18.51 6.23
N ILE A 157 -5.96 -17.43 6.98
CA ILE A 157 -5.96 -17.41 8.44
C ILE A 157 -7.40 -17.24 8.91
N ARG A 158 -7.93 -18.26 9.59
CA ARG A 158 -9.26 -18.27 10.19
C ARG A 158 -9.14 -18.32 11.70
N LEU A 159 -9.78 -17.39 12.38
CA LEU A 159 -9.87 -17.41 13.85
C LEU A 159 -10.69 -18.62 14.34
N LEU A 160 -10.20 -19.27 15.39
CA LEU A 160 -10.94 -20.27 16.13
C LEU A 160 -11.66 -19.59 17.31
N LYS A 161 -12.89 -20.06 17.60
CA LYS A 161 -13.69 -19.57 18.74
C LYS A 161 -13.29 -20.30 20.01
#